data_4c975914b733c0c3521f76821b2d34c2
#
_entry.id   4c975914b733c0c3521f76821b2d34c2
#
_cell.length_a   1.000
_cell.length_b   1.000
_cell.length_c   1.000
_cell.angle_alpha   90.00
_cell.angle_beta   90.00
_cell.angle_gamma   90.00
#
_symmetry.space_group_name_H-M   'P 1'
#
loop_
_entity.id
_entity.type
_entity.pdbx_description
1 polymer ?
#
loop_
_entity_poly.entity_id
_entity_poly.type
_entity_poly.pdbx_seq_one_letter_code
_entity_poly.pdbx_strand_id
1 'polypeptide(L)'
;MNYQLFQSRIEQVKQQPGVNATVIDSLYKWILKSDAGQRHRINPHQIARDCFMDLSLTVTGCLQAVKGGIFDLNWDVRCPHCDMVCDEHHDLSQASGLGKCPMCEIEFESDFAQRVEVTFSLAADIEKPITNASCAPPSALKAKFEMAVPSGESNYAIDYLNPGKYRYCCAITLAKGIMVVEGEPTDKIQEVQLTQLPGSEFDKKQITCAPGKIKIELTNSGDSLAGLYLHEDELPNQLTPEQLPPRVSGLQIIHLPVYKRLFGDQVLSQRERIKISSVTVMFTDITGSTSMYEKLGDAKAYNIVRDHFEILFGAIEQQGGTVLKTIGDAVMASFISSEAAIKAAINALVDFRDYNQNRPEEEQVKIKIGIHRGSTVLVNLNNRLDYFGSTVNKAARIQGVSQSWEISLSEEVYHAEMLVTALKSSGQWEVTKHEVDLKGIEGKQEVYSLGFYPRGY
;
A
#
# COMPACT_ATOMS: atom_id res chain seq x y z
N MET A 1 20.66 13.75 -17.16
CA MET A 1 21.03 12.53 -16.39
C MET A 1 22.54 12.36 -16.32
N ASN A 2 23.10 12.08 -15.14
CA ASN A 2 24.52 11.75 -14.94
C ASN A 2 24.76 10.26 -15.23
N TYR A 3 25.04 9.93 -16.50
CA TYR A 3 25.18 8.55 -16.95
C TYR A 3 26.33 7.79 -16.31
N GLN A 4 27.46 8.45 -16.02
CA GLN A 4 28.62 7.80 -15.39
C GLN A 4 28.30 7.36 -13.95
N LEU A 5 27.68 8.24 -13.17
CA LEU A 5 27.26 7.92 -11.81
C LEU A 5 26.21 6.81 -11.80
N PHE A 6 25.22 6.92 -12.69
CA PHE A 6 24.15 5.92 -12.83
C PHE A 6 24.73 4.53 -13.13
N GLN A 7 25.58 4.41 -14.14
CA GLN A 7 26.21 3.15 -14.52
C GLN A 7 27.09 2.59 -13.40
N SER A 8 27.87 3.43 -12.73
CA SER A 8 28.70 3.02 -11.59
C SER A 8 27.88 2.40 -10.46
N ARG A 9 26.77 3.03 -10.07
CA ARG A 9 25.86 2.52 -9.04
C ARG A 9 25.17 1.22 -9.45
N ILE A 10 24.76 1.08 -10.69
CA ILE A 10 24.21 -0.17 -11.24
C ILE A 10 25.18 -1.33 -11.04
N GLU A 11 26.45 -1.16 -11.43
CA GLU A 11 27.46 -2.22 -11.26
C GLU A 11 27.74 -2.53 -9.77
N GLN A 12 27.73 -1.53 -8.91
CA GLN A 12 27.90 -1.74 -7.46
C GLN A 12 26.72 -2.53 -6.88
N VAL A 13 25.48 -2.21 -7.25
CA VAL A 13 24.28 -2.91 -6.75
C VAL A 13 24.26 -4.36 -7.21
N LYS A 14 24.64 -4.64 -8.46
CA LYS A 14 24.70 -6.01 -8.99
C LYS A 14 25.66 -6.92 -8.24
N GLN A 15 26.70 -6.36 -7.60
CA GLN A 15 27.68 -7.11 -6.83
C GLN A 15 27.27 -7.38 -5.37
N GLN A 16 26.15 -6.79 -4.91
CA GLN A 16 25.70 -6.98 -3.53
C GLN A 16 25.13 -8.40 -3.31
N PRO A 17 25.37 -9.02 -2.14
CA PRO A 17 24.80 -10.32 -1.83
C PRO A 17 23.27 -10.32 -1.87
N GLY A 18 22.68 -11.34 -2.50
CA GLY A 18 21.23 -11.51 -2.58
C GLY A 18 20.54 -10.58 -3.61
N VAL A 19 21.31 -9.90 -4.46
CA VAL A 19 20.78 -9.11 -5.56
C VAL A 19 20.69 -9.96 -6.83
N ASN A 20 19.53 -9.89 -7.51
CA ASN A 20 19.37 -10.51 -8.82
C ASN A 20 19.87 -9.55 -9.91
N ALA A 21 21.08 -9.82 -10.43
CA ALA A 21 21.73 -8.99 -11.44
C ALA A 21 20.88 -8.82 -12.72
N THR A 22 20.11 -9.84 -13.12
CA THR A 22 19.24 -9.77 -14.30
C THR A 22 18.12 -8.75 -14.12
N VAL A 23 17.55 -8.68 -12.92
CA VAL A 23 16.52 -7.68 -12.57
C VAL A 23 17.12 -6.27 -12.65
N ILE A 24 18.29 -6.05 -12.05
CA ILE A 24 18.98 -4.74 -12.09
C ILE A 24 19.34 -4.34 -13.53
N ASP A 25 19.78 -5.27 -14.36
CA ASP A 25 20.04 -5.01 -15.79
C ASP A 25 18.75 -4.61 -16.53
N SER A 26 17.62 -5.22 -16.19
CA SER A 26 16.32 -4.87 -16.78
C SER A 26 15.87 -3.46 -16.36
N LEU A 27 16.02 -3.11 -15.07
CA LEU A 27 15.78 -1.76 -14.58
C LEU A 27 16.67 -0.73 -15.31
N TYR A 28 17.96 -1.01 -15.43
CA TYR A 28 18.92 -0.16 -16.16
C TYR A 28 18.47 0.10 -17.59
N LYS A 29 18.13 -0.95 -18.33
CA LYS A 29 17.69 -0.86 -19.73
C LYS A 29 16.37 -0.10 -19.87
N TRP A 30 15.44 -0.29 -18.92
CA TRP A 30 14.15 0.41 -18.89
C TRP A 30 14.37 1.91 -18.70
N ILE A 31 15.19 2.30 -17.72
CA ILE A 31 15.52 3.71 -17.44
C ILE A 31 16.17 4.39 -18.64
N LEU A 32 17.08 3.72 -19.35
CA LEU A 32 17.72 4.29 -20.53
C LEU A 32 16.75 4.54 -21.69
N LYS A 33 15.68 3.76 -21.79
CA LYS A 33 14.66 3.90 -22.84
C LYS A 33 13.57 4.91 -22.47
N SER A 34 13.39 5.17 -21.18
CA SER A 34 12.35 6.06 -20.65
C SER A 34 12.71 7.52 -20.86
N ASP A 35 11.70 8.37 -21.03
CA ASP A 35 11.89 9.81 -20.96
C ASP A 35 11.99 10.32 -19.51
N ALA A 36 12.32 11.58 -19.34
CA ALA A 36 12.54 12.16 -18.01
C ALA A 36 11.27 12.19 -17.15
N GLY A 37 10.09 12.34 -17.77
CA GLY A 37 8.80 12.29 -17.05
C GLY A 37 8.51 10.89 -16.51
N GLN A 38 8.80 9.85 -17.32
CA GLN A 38 8.62 8.46 -16.90
C GLN A 38 9.57 8.02 -15.79
N ARG A 39 10.70 8.72 -15.60
CA ARG A 39 11.69 8.42 -14.54
C ARG A 39 11.38 9.09 -13.20
N HIS A 40 10.29 9.84 -13.15
CA HIS A 40 9.76 10.45 -11.94
C HIS A 40 8.48 9.73 -11.51
N ARG A 41 8.36 9.36 -10.23
CA ARG A 41 7.24 8.58 -9.68
C ARG A 41 6.96 7.30 -10.47
N ILE A 42 7.99 6.52 -10.70
CA ILE A 42 7.93 5.27 -11.44
C ILE A 42 7.02 4.29 -10.70
N ASN A 43 5.97 3.83 -11.37
CA ASN A 43 5.12 2.76 -10.86
C ASN A 43 5.77 1.40 -11.20
N PRO A 44 6.09 0.53 -10.22
CA PRO A 44 6.70 -0.77 -10.48
C PRO A 44 5.91 -1.69 -11.42
N HIS A 45 4.58 -1.57 -11.44
CA HIS A 45 3.73 -2.32 -12.38
C HIS A 45 4.06 -1.99 -13.84
N GLN A 46 4.45 -0.73 -14.12
CA GLN A 46 4.85 -0.34 -15.48
C GLN A 46 6.14 -1.04 -15.88
N ILE A 47 7.15 -1.01 -15.01
CA ILE A 47 8.42 -1.71 -15.29
C ILE A 47 8.17 -3.22 -15.46
N ALA A 48 7.41 -3.83 -14.55
CA ALA A 48 7.11 -5.26 -14.57
C ALA A 48 6.47 -5.67 -15.90
N ARG A 49 5.49 -4.90 -16.37
CA ARG A 49 4.82 -5.11 -17.65
C ARG A 49 5.77 -4.92 -18.84
N ASP A 50 6.50 -3.79 -18.88
CA ASP A 50 7.33 -3.43 -20.02
C ASP A 50 8.58 -4.33 -20.15
N CYS A 51 9.03 -4.91 -19.04
CA CYS A 51 10.17 -5.84 -19.00
C CYS A 51 9.75 -7.31 -18.92
N PHE A 52 8.46 -7.64 -18.92
CA PHE A 52 7.93 -9.00 -18.75
C PHE A 52 8.48 -9.69 -17.50
N MET A 53 8.53 -8.96 -16.39
CA MET A 53 9.02 -9.44 -15.10
C MET A 53 7.88 -9.64 -14.10
N ASP A 54 8.10 -10.52 -13.14
CA ASP A 54 7.25 -10.64 -11.96
C ASP A 54 7.28 -9.34 -11.14
N LEU A 55 6.12 -8.92 -10.63
CA LEU A 55 6.00 -7.67 -9.85
C LEU A 55 6.83 -7.70 -8.57
N SER A 56 6.82 -8.83 -7.85
CA SER A 56 7.55 -8.96 -6.58
C SER A 56 9.06 -8.88 -6.80
N LEU A 57 9.55 -9.50 -7.87
CA LEU A 57 10.96 -9.38 -8.28
C LEU A 57 11.31 -7.93 -8.70
N THR A 58 10.41 -7.27 -9.44
CA THR A 58 10.59 -5.87 -9.86
C THR A 58 10.69 -4.94 -8.66
N VAL A 59 9.74 -5.03 -7.73
CA VAL A 59 9.73 -4.23 -6.50
C VAL A 59 10.97 -4.51 -5.65
N THR A 60 11.36 -5.78 -5.52
CA THR A 60 12.59 -6.17 -4.80
C THR A 60 13.81 -5.50 -5.42
N GLY A 61 13.95 -5.54 -6.73
CA GLY A 61 15.05 -4.87 -7.45
C GLY A 61 15.03 -3.35 -7.28
N CYS A 62 13.84 -2.73 -7.33
CA CYS A 62 13.70 -1.29 -7.07
C CYS A 62 14.14 -0.92 -5.63
N LEU A 63 13.74 -1.69 -4.62
CA LEU A 63 14.16 -1.46 -3.23
C LEU A 63 15.68 -1.63 -3.03
N GLN A 64 16.28 -2.62 -3.71
CA GLN A 64 17.74 -2.80 -3.73
C GLN A 64 18.43 -1.62 -4.43
N ALA A 65 17.84 -1.11 -5.51
CA ALA A 65 18.32 0.08 -6.22
C ALA A 65 18.21 1.36 -5.37
N VAL A 66 17.18 1.49 -4.53
CA VAL A 66 17.09 2.57 -3.51
C VAL A 66 18.26 2.50 -2.54
N LYS A 67 18.52 1.30 -1.97
CA LYS A 67 19.64 1.13 -1.03
C LYS A 67 21.00 1.39 -1.68
N GLY A 68 21.13 1.16 -2.99
CA GLY A 68 22.30 1.50 -3.79
C GLY A 68 22.35 2.95 -4.27
N GLY A 69 21.40 3.80 -3.88
CA GLY A 69 21.36 5.22 -4.24
C GLY A 69 21.01 5.48 -5.71
N ILE A 70 20.40 4.51 -6.40
CA ILE A 70 19.93 4.67 -7.79
C ILE A 70 18.57 5.34 -7.81
N PHE A 71 17.68 4.94 -6.91
CA PHE A 71 16.34 5.49 -6.76
C PHE A 71 16.15 6.14 -5.39
N ASP A 72 15.26 7.11 -5.34
CA ASP A 72 14.59 7.57 -4.14
C ASP A 72 13.26 6.81 -4.01
N LEU A 73 12.90 6.44 -2.78
CA LEU A 73 11.64 5.79 -2.43
C LEU A 73 10.62 6.87 -2.08
N ASN A 74 9.47 6.86 -2.74
CA ASN A 74 8.40 7.83 -2.46
C ASN A 74 7.19 7.12 -1.87
N TRP A 75 6.62 7.72 -0.81
CA TRP A 75 5.36 7.35 -0.19
C TRP A 75 4.35 8.43 -0.57
N ASP A 76 3.61 8.19 -1.65
CA ASP A 76 2.68 9.14 -2.24
C ASP A 76 1.29 9.00 -1.62
N VAL A 77 0.84 10.02 -0.87
CA VAL A 77 -0.51 10.05 -0.30
C VAL A 77 -1.49 10.57 -1.34
N ARG A 78 -2.50 9.77 -1.70
CA ARG A 78 -3.43 10.07 -2.79
C ARG A 78 -4.84 10.40 -2.31
N CYS A 79 -5.43 11.41 -2.94
CA CYS A 79 -6.80 11.83 -2.68
C CYS A 79 -7.81 10.71 -3.01
N PRO A 80 -8.77 10.40 -2.12
CA PRO A 80 -9.79 9.41 -2.38
C PRO A 80 -10.77 9.77 -3.51
N HIS A 81 -10.89 11.04 -3.86
CA HIS A 81 -11.85 11.53 -4.83
C HIS A 81 -11.24 11.80 -6.21
N CYS A 82 -10.10 12.48 -6.28
CA CYS A 82 -9.50 12.85 -7.56
C CYS A 82 -8.20 12.11 -7.89
N ASP A 83 -7.70 11.27 -6.99
CA ASP A 83 -6.46 10.50 -7.15
C ASP A 83 -5.16 11.33 -7.28
N MET A 84 -5.24 12.63 -7.05
CA MET A 84 -4.06 13.49 -7.03
C MET A 84 -3.13 13.09 -5.88
N VAL A 85 -1.82 13.14 -6.10
CA VAL A 85 -0.84 13.05 -5.02
C VAL A 85 -0.92 14.32 -4.19
N CYS A 86 -1.32 14.18 -2.94
CA CYS A 86 -1.51 15.29 -2.00
C CYS A 86 -0.26 15.58 -1.19
N ASP A 87 0.47 14.52 -0.86
CA ASP A 87 1.71 14.55 -0.10
C ASP A 87 2.68 13.53 -0.65
N GLU A 88 3.96 13.84 -0.59
CA GLU A 88 5.06 12.97 -1.00
C GLU A 88 6.09 12.92 0.12
N HIS A 89 6.37 11.72 0.61
CA HIS A 89 7.35 11.51 1.65
C HIS A 89 8.44 10.58 1.15
N HIS A 90 9.71 10.88 1.47
CA HIS A 90 10.87 10.05 1.11
C HIS A 90 11.31 9.13 2.24
N ASP A 91 10.76 9.33 3.43
CA ASP A 91 10.98 8.51 4.61
C ASP A 91 9.67 8.24 5.34
N LEU A 92 9.50 7.03 5.82
CA LEU A 92 8.27 6.60 6.51
C LEU A 92 8.02 7.40 7.80
N SER A 93 9.07 7.96 8.43
CA SER A 93 8.93 8.81 9.61
C SER A 93 8.20 10.13 9.35
N GLN A 94 8.13 10.55 8.10
CA GLN A 94 7.43 11.76 7.67
C GLN A 94 5.95 11.51 7.34
N ALA A 95 5.56 10.23 7.17
CA ALA A 95 4.20 9.88 6.81
C ALA A 95 3.22 10.27 7.92
N SER A 96 2.09 10.87 7.53
CA SER A 96 1.02 11.31 8.43
C SER A 96 -0.24 10.46 8.26
N GLY A 97 -0.96 10.25 9.37
CA GLY A 97 -2.27 9.62 9.37
C GLY A 97 -3.39 10.45 8.72
N LEU A 98 -3.13 11.72 8.40
CA LEU A 98 -4.09 12.63 7.76
C LEU A 98 -3.48 13.19 6.47
N GLY A 99 -4.26 13.17 5.40
CA GLY A 99 -3.97 13.82 4.12
C GLY A 99 -4.90 14.99 3.88
N LYS A 100 -4.43 15.97 3.09
CA LYS A 100 -5.24 17.12 2.66
C LYS A 100 -5.09 17.30 1.16
N CYS A 101 -6.21 17.18 0.44
CA CYS A 101 -6.20 17.42 -1.00
C CYS A 101 -6.33 18.91 -1.30
N PRO A 102 -5.34 19.53 -1.95
CA PRO A 102 -5.43 20.96 -2.30
C PRO A 102 -6.43 21.23 -3.41
N MET A 103 -6.77 20.22 -4.23
CA MET A 103 -7.72 20.36 -5.34
C MET A 103 -9.17 20.16 -4.90
N CYS A 104 -9.45 19.09 -4.16
CA CYS A 104 -10.80 18.81 -3.64
C CYS A 104 -11.12 19.60 -2.36
N GLU A 105 -10.13 20.22 -1.73
CA GLU A 105 -10.26 20.97 -0.47
C GLU A 105 -10.82 20.14 0.70
N ILE A 106 -10.49 18.85 0.73
CA ILE A 106 -10.90 17.91 1.77
C ILE A 106 -9.73 17.45 2.61
N GLU A 107 -10.01 17.08 3.85
CA GLU A 107 -9.13 16.31 4.71
C GLU A 107 -9.63 14.85 4.73
N PHE A 108 -8.72 13.90 4.77
CA PHE A 108 -9.05 12.48 4.78
C PHE A 108 -8.03 11.67 5.55
N GLU A 109 -8.41 10.48 6.02
CA GLU A 109 -7.48 9.56 6.65
C GLU A 109 -6.57 8.90 5.60
N SER A 110 -5.26 8.97 5.82
CA SER A 110 -4.28 8.22 5.04
C SER A 110 -4.43 6.72 5.35
N ASP A 111 -4.84 5.94 4.36
CA ASP A 111 -4.98 4.49 4.47
C ASP A 111 -3.81 3.82 3.76
N PHE A 112 -2.98 3.12 4.52
CA PHE A 112 -1.74 2.51 4.01
C PHE A 112 -1.99 1.41 2.97
N ALA A 113 -3.16 0.79 3.01
CA ALA A 113 -3.57 -0.23 2.06
C ALA A 113 -4.15 0.35 0.76
N GLN A 114 -4.80 1.53 0.84
CA GLN A 114 -5.60 2.05 -0.27
C GLN A 114 -5.15 3.41 -0.79
N ARG A 115 -4.56 4.27 0.06
CA ARG A 115 -4.29 5.68 -0.27
C ARG A 115 -2.82 6.06 -0.27
N VAL A 116 -1.95 5.20 0.25
CA VAL A 116 -0.50 5.39 0.14
C VAL A 116 0.02 4.48 -0.97
N GLU A 117 0.45 5.09 -2.07
CA GLU A 117 1.13 4.41 -3.16
C GLU A 117 2.64 4.53 -2.98
N VAL A 118 3.36 3.46 -3.32
CA VAL A 118 4.83 3.49 -3.34
C VAL A 118 5.31 3.58 -4.78
N THR A 119 6.08 4.63 -5.06
CA THR A 119 6.73 4.89 -6.34
C THR A 119 8.22 5.09 -6.15
N PHE A 120 8.95 5.12 -7.26
CA PHE A 120 10.39 5.32 -7.27
C PHE A 120 10.75 6.47 -8.22
N SER A 121 11.71 7.29 -7.84
CA SER A 121 12.25 8.33 -8.71
C SER A 121 13.76 8.13 -8.83
N LEU A 122 14.37 8.52 -9.97
CA LEU A 122 15.83 8.57 -10.02
C LEU A 122 16.38 9.50 -8.95
N ALA A 123 17.43 9.08 -8.27
CA ALA A 123 18.08 9.89 -7.25
C ALA A 123 18.51 11.26 -7.80
N ALA A 124 18.28 12.32 -7.03
CA ALA A 124 18.42 13.72 -7.47
C ALA A 124 19.84 14.07 -7.98
N ASP A 125 20.87 13.35 -7.56
CA ASP A 125 22.26 13.50 -8.03
C ASP A 125 22.52 12.76 -9.35
N ILE A 126 21.67 11.80 -9.73
CA ILE A 126 21.68 11.16 -11.06
C ILE A 126 20.88 12.01 -12.04
N GLU A 127 19.69 12.44 -11.69
CA GLU A 127 18.86 13.29 -12.54
C GLU A 127 18.01 14.23 -11.65
N LYS A 128 18.10 15.53 -11.92
CA LYS A 128 17.26 16.48 -11.19
C LYS A 128 15.78 16.14 -11.44
N PRO A 129 14.96 16.07 -10.38
CA PRO A 129 13.53 15.84 -10.53
C PRO A 129 12.92 16.88 -11.47
N ILE A 130 12.08 16.42 -12.38
CA ILE A 130 11.30 17.34 -13.20
C ILE A 130 10.14 17.84 -12.31
N THR A 131 10.20 19.09 -11.94
CA THR A 131 9.13 19.77 -11.19
C THR A 131 7.87 19.97 -12.04
N ASN A 132 7.93 19.68 -13.33
CA ASN A 132 6.81 19.80 -14.25
C ASN A 132 5.99 18.51 -14.23
N ALA A 133 5.18 18.34 -13.19
CA ALA A 133 4.09 17.38 -13.23
C ALA A 133 3.25 17.60 -14.50
N SER A 134 2.75 16.54 -15.10
CA SER A 134 1.78 16.64 -16.20
C SER A 134 0.67 17.61 -15.81
N CYS A 135 0.36 18.56 -16.68
CA CYS A 135 -0.74 19.49 -16.49
C CYS A 135 -2.12 18.84 -16.65
N ALA A 136 -2.15 17.52 -16.91
CA ALA A 136 -3.39 16.80 -17.06
C ALA A 136 -4.20 16.82 -15.75
N PRO A 137 -5.51 17.13 -15.83
CA PRO A 137 -6.38 17.04 -14.69
C PRO A 137 -6.46 15.58 -14.20
N PRO A 138 -6.67 15.36 -12.90
CA PRO A 138 -7.03 14.04 -12.41
C PRO A 138 -8.22 13.48 -13.20
N SER A 139 -8.13 12.25 -13.66
CA SER A 139 -9.14 11.61 -14.53
C SER A 139 -10.56 11.64 -13.95
N ALA A 140 -10.69 11.68 -12.64
CA ALA A 140 -11.97 11.78 -11.92
C ALA A 140 -12.65 13.15 -12.06
N LEU A 141 -11.92 14.20 -12.41
CA LEU A 141 -12.47 15.57 -12.47
C LEU A 141 -13.09 15.90 -13.82
N LYS A 142 -13.43 15.02 -14.69
CA LYS A 142 -14.18 15.21 -15.96
C LYS A 142 -14.02 16.64 -16.52
N ALA A 143 -12.78 17.03 -16.84
CA ALA A 143 -12.51 18.38 -17.33
C ALA A 143 -13.27 18.68 -18.62
N LYS A 144 -13.85 19.86 -18.72
CA LYS A 144 -14.49 20.36 -19.96
C LYS A 144 -13.42 20.62 -21.03
N PHE A 145 -12.29 21.16 -20.60
CA PHE A 145 -11.09 21.32 -21.40
C PHE A 145 -9.85 21.33 -20.52
N GLU A 146 -8.71 21.10 -21.16
CA GLU A 146 -7.39 21.24 -20.56
C GLU A 146 -6.46 21.95 -21.53
N MET A 147 -5.55 22.77 -21.01
CA MET A 147 -4.50 23.39 -21.81
C MET A 147 -3.22 23.54 -20.99
N ALA A 148 -2.08 23.46 -21.66
CA ALA A 148 -0.78 23.76 -21.10
C ALA A 148 -0.21 25.02 -21.78
N VAL A 149 0.42 25.88 -20.99
CA VAL A 149 0.95 27.17 -21.42
C VAL A 149 2.36 27.35 -20.87
N PRO A 150 3.39 27.34 -21.75
CA PRO A 150 4.76 27.65 -21.33
C PRO A 150 4.90 29.03 -20.72
N SER A 151 5.97 29.24 -19.93
CA SER A 151 6.29 30.54 -19.36
C SER A 151 6.41 31.60 -20.45
N GLY A 152 5.76 32.74 -20.25
CA GLY A 152 5.74 33.89 -21.18
C GLY A 152 4.81 33.72 -22.39
N GLU A 153 4.07 32.62 -22.48
CA GLU A 153 3.16 32.38 -23.60
C GLU A 153 1.69 32.49 -23.22
N SER A 154 0.82 32.47 -24.23
CA SER A 154 -0.64 32.44 -24.08
C SER A 154 -1.23 31.31 -24.93
N ASN A 155 -2.31 30.68 -24.44
CA ASN A 155 -3.10 29.70 -25.18
C ASN A 155 -4.59 29.87 -24.82
N TYR A 156 -5.50 29.38 -25.65
CA TYR A 156 -6.92 29.46 -25.39
C TYR A 156 -7.69 28.15 -25.67
N ALA A 157 -8.83 28.05 -25.03
CA ALA A 157 -9.82 27.01 -25.32
C ALA A 157 -11.20 27.65 -25.48
N ILE A 158 -12.06 26.97 -26.27
CA ILE A 158 -13.46 27.38 -26.47
C ILE A 158 -14.33 26.19 -26.12
N ASP A 159 -15.30 26.40 -25.23
CA ASP A 159 -16.31 25.38 -24.91
C ASP A 159 -17.66 26.05 -24.66
N TYR A 160 -18.71 25.22 -24.64
CA TYR A 160 -20.05 25.63 -24.27
C TYR A 160 -20.32 25.29 -22.80
N LEU A 161 -20.60 26.32 -21.99
CA LEU A 161 -20.89 26.15 -20.58
C LEU A 161 -22.37 26.35 -20.30
N ASN A 162 -22.97 25.39 -19.62
CA ASN A 162 -24.33 25.45 -19.08
C ASN A 162 -24.36 26.30 -17.80
N PRO A 163 -25.56 26.78 -17.38
CA PRO A 163 -25.68 27.41 -16.06
C PRO A 163 -25.15 26.52 -14.96
N GLY A 164 -24.33 27.06 -14.04
CA GLY A 164 -23.75 26.29 -12.96
C GLY A 164 -22.49 26.95 -12.38
N LYS A 165 -21.90 26.28 -11.41
CA LYS A 165 -20.59 26.64 -10.86
C LYS A 165 -19.52 25.71 -11.41
N TYR A 166 -18.43 26.28 -11.82
CA TYR A 166 -17.26 25.60 -12.34
C TYR A 166 -16.04 26.03 -11.56
N ARG A 167 -15.08 25.14 -11.46
CA ARG A 167 -13.76 25.41 -10.88
C ARG A 167 -12.73 25.37 -12.00
N TYR A 168 -11.89 26.38 -12.08
CA TYR A 168 -10.71 26.37 -12.94
C TYR A 168 -9.46 26.25 -12.08
N CYS A 169 -8.55 25.38 -12.51
CA CYS A 169 -7.40 24.97 -11.70
C CYS A 169 -6.16 24.75 -12.57
N CYS A 170 -5.00 24.92 -11.93
CA CYS A 170 -3.71 24.49 -12.45
C CYS A 170 -3.15 23.38 -11.56
N ALA A 171 -2.94 22.18 -12.08
CA ALA A 171 -2.41 21.06 -11.28
C ALA A 171 -0.94 21.28 -10.88
N ILE A 172 -0.20 22.09 -11.63
CA ILE A 172 1.23 22.34 -11.37
C ILE A 172 1.42 23.39 -10.28
N THR A 173 0.79 24.55 -10.45
CA THR A 173 0.96 25.69 -9.55
C THR A 173 -0.03 25.67 -8.38
N LEU A 174 -1.03 24.79 -8.42
CA LEU A 174 -2.16 24.72 -7.49
C LEU A 174 -3.03 26.00 -7.47
N ALA A 175 -2.85 26.89 -8.46
CA ALA A 175 -3.70 28.06 -8.66
C ALA A 175 -5.12 27.59 -8.96
N LYS A 176 -6.11 28.29 -8.42
CA LYS A 176 -7.53 27.96 -8.59
C LYS A 176 -8.42 29.18 -8.50
N GLY A 177 -9.61 29.07 -9.10
CA GLY A 177 -10.67 30.03 -9.00
C GLY A 177 -12.03 29.44 -9.34
N ILE A 178 -13.07 30.23 -9.19
CA ILE A 178 -14.46 29.84 -9.42
C ILE A 178 -15.01 30.60 -10.59
N MET A 179 -15.71 29.90 -11.49
CA MET A 179 -16.48 30.52 -12.56
C MET A 179 -17.97 30.25 -12.31
N VAL A 180 -18.76 31.31 -12.22
CA VAL A 180 -20.22 31.25 -12.08
C VAL A 180 -20.84 31.55 -13.43
N VAL A 181 -21.56 30.60 -13.98
CA VAL A 181 -22.27 30.73 -15.25
C VAL A 181 -23.75 30.92 -14.93
N GLU A 182 -24.24 32.14 -15.11
CA GLU A 182 -25.62 32.50 -14.75
C GLU A 182 -26.19 33.60 -15.67
N GLY A 183 -27.50 33.80 -15.64
CA GLY A 183 -28.19 34.79 -16.46
C GLY A 183 -28.80 34.17 -17.73
N GLU A 184 -29.21 35.06 -18.65
CA GLU A 184 -29.80 34.67 -19.93
C GLU A 184 -28.74 34.12 -20.89
N PRO A 185 -29.01 32.97 -21.58
CA PRO A 185 -28.09 32.43 -22.57
C PRO A 185 -27.78 33.40 -23.70
N THR A 186 -26.56 33.35 -24.20
CA THR A 186 -26.10 34.20 -25.32
C THR A 186 -25.47 33.36 -26.44
N ASP A 187 -25.77 33.73 -27.69
CA ASP A 187 -25.17 33.13 -28.88
C ASP A 187 -23.79 33.77 -29.20
N LYS A 188 -23.43 34.84 -28.55
CA LYS A 188 -22.13 35.49 -28.75
C LYS A 188 -21.06 34.78 -27.97
N ILE A 189 -19.88 34.61 -28.57
CA ILE A 189 -18.70 34.10 -27.86
C ILE A 189 -18.29 35.14 -26.82
N GLN A 190 -18.28 34.72 -25.57
CA GLN A 190 -17.79 35.57 -24.47
C GLN A 190 -16.29 35.30 -24.29
N GLU A 191 -15.50 36.37 -24.18
CA GLU A 191 -14.04 36.22 -23.98
C GLU A 191 -13.68 36.47 -22.52
N VAL A 192 -12.98 35.50 -21.94
CA VAL A 192 -12.43 35.52 -20.58
C VAL A 192 -10.92 35.50 -20.69
N GLN A 193 -10.26 36.51 -20.24
CA GLN A 193 -8.80 36.54 -20.11
C GLN A 193 -8.43 36.22 -18.66
N LEU A 194 -7.49 35.31 -18.49
CA LEU A 194 -6.97 34.85 -17.21
C LEU A 194 -5.45 34.88 -17.25
N THR A 195 -4.80 35.28 -16.19
CA THR A 195 -3.35 35.31 -16.08
C THR A 195 -2.89 34.45 -14.92
N GLN A 196 -2.01 33.48 -15.19
CA GLN A 196 -1.25 32.79 -14.14
C GLN A 196 -0.15 33.73 -13.68
N LEU A 197 -0.23 34.15 -12.44
CA LEU A 197 0.80 35.00 -11.80
C LEU A 197 1.99 34.12 -11.33
N PRO A 198 3.16 34.71 -11.07
CA PRO A 198 4.23 34.03 -10.37
C PRO A 198 3.72 33.45 -9.03
N GLY A 199 3.99 32.18 -8.77
CA GLY A 199 3.47 31.46 -7.60
C GLY A 199 2.20 30.67 -7.89
N SER A 200 1.32 30.54 -6.88
CA SER A 200 0.16 29.64 -6.90
C SER A 200 -1.17 30.37 -7.07
N GLU A 201 -1.22 31.43 -7.85
CA GLU A 201 -2.43 32.26 -8.02
C GLU A 201 -2.73 32.62 -9.48
N PHE A 202 -4.03 32.73 -9.77
CA PHE A 202 -4.54 33.46 -10.95
C PHE A 202 -4.84 34.92 -10.58
N ASP A 203 -4.78 35.81 -11.58
CA ASP A 203 -5.15 37.22 -11.43
C ASP A 203 -6.63 37.43 -11.03
N LYS A 204 -7.48 36.45 -11.40
CA LYS A 204 -8.90 36.43 -11.04
C LYS A 204 -9.20 35.19 -10.20
N LYS A 205 -9.84 35.39 -9.06
CA LYS A 205 -10.31 34.30 -8.17
C LYS A 205 -11.77 33.93 -8.44
N GLN A 206 -12.52 34.82 -9.06
CA GLN A 206 -13.90 34.61 -9.47
C GLN A 206 -14.19 35.25 -10.80
N ILE A 207 -14.90 34.53 -11.66
CA ILE A 207 -15.36 34.98 -12.97
C ILE A 207 -16.86 34.75 -13.04
N THR A 208 -17.62 35.68 -13.58
CA THR A 208 -19.04 35.50 -13.86
C THR A 208 -19.30 35.73 -15.34
N CYS A 209 -20.07 34.86 -15.98
CA CYS A 209 -20.42 34.92 -17.40
C CYS A 209 -21.81 34.36 -17.63
N ALA A 210 -22.42 34.63 -18.79
CA ALA A 210 -23.69 34.05 -19.19
C ALA A 210 -23.52 32.63 -19.76
N PRO A 211 -24.56 31.79 -19.74
CA PRO A 211 -24.55 30.50 -20.44
C PRO A 211 -24.30 30.65 -21.93
N GLY A 212 -23.48 29.80 -22.54
CA GLY A 212 -23.17 29.91 -23.97
C GLY A 212 -21.73 29.50 -24.28
N LYS A 213 -21.26 29.91 -25.47
CA LYS A 213 -19.86 29.70 -25.88
C LYS A 213 -18.93 30.66 -25.17
N ILE A 214 -17.91 30.14 -24.49
CA ILE A 214 -16.91 30.90 -23.75
C ILE A 214 -15.54 30.54 -24.30
N LYS A 215 -14.78 31.57 -24.69
CA LYS A 215 -13.35 31.51 -25.01
C LYS A 215 -12.57 31.89 -23.77
N ILE A 216 -11.80 30.99 -23.20
CA ILE A 216 -10.89 31.29 -22.08
C ILE A 216 -9.49 31.31 -22.63
N GLU A 217 -8.81 32.46 -22.47
CA GLU A 217 -7.42 32.67 -22.84
C GLU A 217 -6.58 32.77 -21.56
N LEU A 218 -5.60 31.86 -21.41
CA LEU A 218 -4.64 31.87 -20.31
C LEU A 218 -3.31 32.44 -20.78
N THR A 219 -2.84 33.46 -20.10
CA THR A 219 -1.48 33.98 -20.23
C THR A 219 -0.65 33.52 -19.03
N ASN A 220 0.52 32.93 -19.26
CA ASN A 220 1.41 32.48 -18.20
C ASN A 220 2.53 33.52 -17.97
N SER A 221 2.42 34.25 -16.87
CA SER A 221 3.45 35.23 -16.41
C SER A 221 4.37 34.59 -15.33
N GLY A 222 4.23 33.31 -15.03
CA GLY A 222 5.09 32.58 -14.07
C GLY A 222 6.35 32.03 -14.72
N ASP A 223 7.24 31.47 -13.89
CA ASP A 223 8.56 30.96 -14.31
C ASP A 223 8.56 29.50 -14.76
N SER A 224 7.44 28.81 -14.62
CA SER A 224 7.28 27.39 -14.96
C SER A 224 6.10 27.17 -15.88
N LEU A 225 5.96 25.96 -16.42
CA LEU A 225 4.77 25.56 -17.16
C LEU A 225 3.52 25.82 -16.30
N ALA A 226 2.53 26.50 -16.86
CA ALA A 226 1.21 26.60 -16.28
C ALA A 226 0.22 25.72 -17.02
N GLY A 227 -0.88 25.38 -16.36
CA GLY A 227 -1.97 24.67 -16.99
C GLY A 227 -3.31 25.20 -16.54
N LEU A 228 -4.31 24.99 -17.35
CA LEU A 228 -5.68 25.28 -17.00
C LEU A 228 -6.57 24.11 -17.38
N TYR A 229 -7.33 23.65 -16.42
CA TYR A 229 -8.49 22.79 -16.68
C TYR A 229 -9.72 23.33 -15.96
N LEU A 230 -10.88 23.12 -16.57
CA LEU A 230 -12.18 23.55 -16.06
C LEU A 230 -13.03 22.32 -15.80
N HIS A 231 -13.64 22.23 -14.64
CA HIS A 231 -14.60 21.17 -14.29
C HIS A 231 -15.76 21.76 -13.49
N GLU A 232 -16.86 21.03 -13.39
CA GLU A 232 -17.97 21.39 -12.52
C GLU A 232 -17.51 21.47 -11.06
N ASP A 233 -17.96 22.50 -10.30
CA ASP A 233 -17.58 22.69 -8.89
C ASP A 233 -18.34 21.75 -7.97
N GLU A 234 -18.17 20.43 -8.25
CA GLU A 234 -18.71 19.34 -7.46
C GLU A 234 -17.58 18.43 -6.99
N LEU A 235 -17.70 17.94 -5.76
CA LEU A 235 -16.77 16.95 -5.26
C LEU A 235 -17.06 15.61 -5.97
N PRO A 236 -16.09 15.02 -6.69
CA PRO A 236 -16.29 13.72 -7.30
C PRO A 236 -16.61 12.65 -6.25
N ASN A 237 -17.32 11.60 -6.64
CA ASN A 237 -17.48 10.43 -5.78
C ASN A 237 -16.11 9.84 -5.44
N GLN A 238 -16.03 9.14 -4.31
CA GLN A 238 -14.80 8.40 -3.99
C GLN A 238 -14.54 7.34 -5.06
N LEU A 239 -13.28 7.28 -5.49
CA LEU A 239 -12.85 6.28 -6.47
C LEU A 239 -12.80 4.91 -5.81
N THR A 240 -13.34 3.92 -6.50
CA THR A 240 -13.23 2.52 -6.11
C THR A 240 -11.89 1.94 -6.59
N PRO A 241 -11.39 0.85 -5.98
CA PRO A 241 -10.13 0.23 -6.40
C PRO A 241 -10.08 -0.13 -7.89
N GLU A 242 -11.22 -0.53 -8.48
CA GLU A 242 -11.34 -0.92 -9.89
C GLU A 242 -11.18 0.26 -10.86
N GLN A 243 -11.43 1.48 -10.38
CA GLN A 243 -11.27 2.72 -11.15
C GLN A 243 -9.84 3.26 -11.12
N LEU A 244 -8.99 2.68 -10.27
CA LEU A 244 -7.61 3.10 -10.10
C LEU A 244 -6.67 2.26 -10.97
N PRO A 245 -5.57 2.83 -11.48
CA PRO A 245 -4.54 2.03 -12.13
C PRO A 245 -3.89 1.09 -11.11
N PRO A 246 -3.38 -0.07 -11.55
CA PRO A 246 -2.61 -0.96 -10.69
C PRO A 246 -1.45 -0.20 -10.03
N ARG A 247 -1.31 -0.34 -8.71
CA ARG A 247 -0.28 0.33 -7.91
C ARG A 247 0.21 -0.55 -6.78
N VAL A 248 1.40 -0.27 -6.30
CA VAL A 248 1.96 -0.93 -5.11
C VAL A 248 1.63 -0.05 -3.90
N SER A 249 0.85 -0.60 -2.97
CA SER A 249 0.46 0.13 -1.75
C SER A 249 1.58 0.13 -0.71
N GLY A 250 1.53 1.10 0.20
CA GLY A 250 2.43 1.14 1.34
C GLY A 250 2.37 -0.15 2.16
N LEU A 251 1.18 -0.72 2.34
CA LEU A 251 1.00 -1.99 3.03
C LEU A 251 1.74 -3.14 2.35
N GLN A 252 1.70 -3.22 1.01
CA GLN A 252 2.44 -4.23 0.27
C GLN A 252 3.95 -4.12 0.49
N ILE A 253 4.49 -2.91 0.49
CA ILE A 253 5.92 -2.68 0.70
C ILE A 253 6.38 -3.11 2.08
N ILE A 254 5.71 -2.69 3.16
CA ILE A 254 6.11 -3.03 4.52
C ILE A 254 5.97 -4.54 4.84
N HIS A 255 5.20 -5.28 4.03
CA HIS A 255 5.07 -6.73 4.13
C HIS A 255 6.15 -7.49 3.36
N LEU A 256 6.97 -6.82 2.54
CA LEU A 256 8.06 -7.50 1.85
C LEU A 256 9.22 -7.80 2.80
N PRO A 257 9.69 -9.05 2.90
CA PRO A 257 10.87 -9.39 3.71
C PRO A 257 12.10 -8.57 3.33
N VAL A 258 12.26 -8.25 2.04
CA VAL A 258 13.35 -7.41 1.54
C VAL A 258 13.26 -5.98 2.09
N TYR A 259 12.07 -5.39 2.20
CA TYR A 259 11.91 -4.06 2.78
C TYR A 259 12.33 -4.05 4.25
N LYS A 260 11.83 -5.00 5.03
CA LYS A 260 12.19 -5.14 6.45
C LYS A 260 13.70 -5.32 6.67
N ARG A 261 14.37 -6.08 5.79
CA ARG A 261 15.83 -6.28 5.86
C ARG A 261 16.64 -5.04 5.49
N LEU A 262 16.20 -4.29 4.46
CA LEU A 262 16.93 -3.13 3.95
C LEU A 262 16.59 -1.81 4.68
N PHE A 263 15.36 -1.69 5.18
CA PHE A 263 14.76 -0.46 5.72
C PHE A 263 14.08 -0.68 7.08
N GLY A 264 14.49 -1.69 7.84
CA GLY A 264 13.87 -2.02 9.12
C GLY A 264 14.04 -0.98 10.22
N ASP A 265 14.90 0.01 10.01
CA ASP A 265 15.09 1.21 10.80
C ASP A 265 14.12 2.36 10.43
N GLN A 266 13.51 2.31 9.25
CA GLN A 266 12.48 3.25 8.85
C GLN A 266 11.15 2.90 9.54
N VAL A 267 10.74 3.76 10.46
CA VAL A 267 9.52 3.60 11.24
C VAL A 267 8.74 4.91 11.27
N LEU A 268 7.46 4.84 11.58
CA LEU A 268 6.64 6.04 11.79
C LEU A 268 7.19 6.90 12.93
N SER A 269 6.93 8.19 12.89
CA SER A 269 7.10 9.05 14.07
C SER A 269 6.32 8.47 15.26
N GLN A 270 6.83 8.62 16.48
CA GLN A 270 6.21 8.02 17.69
C GLN A 270 4.78 8.49 17.98
N ARG A 271 4.39 9.65 17.45
CA ARG A 271 3.05 10.22 17.64
C ARG A 271 2.10 9.88 16.50
N GLU A 272 2.64 9.40 15.38
CA GLU A 272 1.85 9.10 14.19
C GLU A 272 1.23 7.71 14.27
N ARG A 273 0.06 7.62 13.69
CA ARG A 273 -0.69 6.39 13.49
C ARG A 273 -1.34 6.45 12.11
N ILE A 274 -1.17 5.39 11.34
CA ILE A 274 -1.75 5.32 10.01
C ILE A 274 -2.76 4.18 9.96
N LYS A 275 -3.92 4.45 9.42
CA LYS A 275 -4.98 3.46 9.25
C LYS A 275 -4.57 2.40 8.22
N ILE A 276 -4.95 1.17 8.50
CA ILE A 276 -4.96 0.06 7.55
C ILE A 276 -6.38 -0.47 7.53
N SER A 277 -7.09 -0.26 6.42
CA SER A 277 -8.50 -0.63 6.29
C SER A 277 -8.73 -2.13 6.36
N SER A 278 -7.76 -2.93 5.93
CA SER A 278 -7.87 -4.39 5.93
C SER A 278 -6.50 -5.05 5.96
N VAL A 279 -6.29 -5.89 6.98
CA VAL A 279 -5.12 -6.77 7.12
C VAL A 279 -5.57 -8.06 7.80
N THR A 280 -4.97 -9.18 7.43
CA THR A 280 -5.18 -10.45 8.11
C THR A 280 -4.08 -10.66 9.13
N VAL A 281 -4.48 -10.91 10.37
CA VAL A 281 -3.58 -11.15 11.51
C VAL A 281 -3.68 -12.60 11.91
N MET A 282 -2.54 -13.26 12.06
CA MET A 282 -2.39 -14.63 12.54
C MET A 282 -1.66 -14.63 13.88
N PHE A 283 -2.21 -15.36 14.84
CA PHE A 283 -1.54 -15.71 16.08
C PHE A 283 -1.35 -17.22 16.15
N THR A 284 -0.19 -17.63 16.63
CA THR A 284 0.11 -19.04 16.90
C THR A 284 0.64 -19.21 18.31
N ASP A 285 0.56 -20.41 18.85
CA ASP A 285 1.07 -20.73 20.19
C ASP A 285 1.33 -22.23 20.34
N ILE A 286 2.33 -22.62 21.12
CA ILE A 286 2.63 -24.03 21.40
C ILE A 286 1.69 -24.53 22.51
N THR A 287 0.99 -25.61 22.23
CA THR A 287 0.16 -26.23 23.25
C THR A 287 1.00 -26.91 24.32
N GLY A 288 0.82 -26.49 25.59
CA GLY A 288 1.52 -27.10 26.72
C GLY A 288 3.00 -26.73 26.85
N SER A 289 3.41 -25.58 26.30
CA SER A 289 4.81 -25.10 26.37
C SER A 289 5.35 -25.04 27.81
N THR A 290 4.55 -24.55 28.76
CA THR A 290 4.96 -24.52 30.19
C THR A 290 5.33 -25.92 30.72
N SER A 291 4.49 -26.93 30.46
CA SER A 291 4.78 -28.31 30.83
C SER A 291 6.00 -28.91 30.11
N MET A 292 6.25 -28.48 28.87
CA MET A 292 7.47 -28.86 28.13
C MET A 292 8.74 -28.31 28.82
N TYR A 293 8.75 -27.04 29.26
CA TYR A 293 9.85 -26.47 30.02
C TYR A 293 10.10 -27.20 31.35
N GLU A 294 9.03 -27.55 32.09
CA GLU A 294 9.12 -28.28 33.35
C GLU A 294 9.69 -29.68 33.18
N LYS A 295 9.33 -30.40 32.10
CA LYS A 295 9.76 -31.76 31.87
C LYS A 295 11.15 -31.89 31.25
N LEU A 296 11.49 -31.02 30.29
CA LEU A 296 12.71 -31.12 29.50
C LEU A 296 13.86 -30.23 30.02
N GLY A 297 13.54 -29.27 30.88
CA GLY A 297 14.45 -28.22 31.32
C GLY A 297 14.66 -27.15 30.26
N ASP A 298 15.10 -25.95 30.70
CA ASP A 298 15.16 -24.72 29.88
C ASP A 298 15.97 -24.88 28.60
N ALA A 299 17.15 -25.50 28.67
CA ALA A 299 18.06 -25.58 27.52
C ALA A 299 17.48 -26.43 26.36
N LYS A 300 16.84 -27.55 26.70
CA LYS A 300 16.25 -28.42 25.68
C LYS A 300 14.95 -27.86 25.13
N ALA A 301 14.09 -27.34 26.00
CA ALA A 301 12.88 -26.65 25.61
C ALA A 301 13.17 -25.42 24.72
N TYR A 302 14.19 -24.63 25.03
CA TYR A 302 14.63 -23.49 24.21
C TYR A 302 15.01 -23.93 22.78
N ASN A 303 15.74 -25.05 22.61
CA ASN A 303 16.08 -25.54 21.27
C ASN A 303 14.84 -25.92 20.48
N ILE A 304 13.84 -26.56 21.10
CA ILE A 304 12.58 -26.94 20.47
C ILE A 304 11.80 -25.67 20.05
N VAL A 305 11.74 -24.65 20.91
CA VAL A 305 11.08 -23.36 20.59
C VAL A 305 11.80 -22.62 19.46
N ARG A 306 13.13 -22.68 19.42
CA ARG A 306 13.90 -22.13 18.30
C ARG A 306 13.57 -22.82 16.97
N ASP A 307 13.58 -24.15 16.96
CA ASP A 307 13.23 -24.94 15.77
C ASP A 307 11.78 -24.64 15.35
N HIS A 308 10.86 -24.49 16.30
CA HIS A 308 9.49 -24.06 16.06
C HIS A 308 9.43 -22.70 15.36
N PHE A 309 10.22 -21.70 15.78
CA PHE A 309 10.26 -20.42 15.12
C PHE A 309 10.79 -20.51 13.69
N GLU A 310 11.84 -21.32 13.44
CA GLU A 310 12.39 -21.51 12.10
C GLU A 310 11.35 -22.09 11.13
N ILE A 311 10.62 -23.12 11.54
CA ILE A 311 9.55 -23.73 10.74
C ILE A 311 8.43 -22.70 10.46
N LEU A 312 7.95 -22.05 11.51
CA LEU A 312 6.81 -21.13 11.40
C LEU A 312 7.14 -19.90 10.58
N PHE A 313 8.34 -19.29 10.77
CA PHE A 313 8.79 -18.16 9.98
C PHE A 313 8.92 -18.52 8.51
N GLY A 314 9.46 -19.70 8.20
CA GLY A 314 9.54 -20.21 6.83
C GLY A 314 8.16 -20.34 6.18
N ALA A 315 7.20 -20.95 6.86
CA ALA A 315 5.83 -21.10 6.35
C ALA A 315 5.13 -19.76 6.12
N ILE A 316 5.34 -18.79 7.04
CA ILE A 316 4.78 -17.42 6.93
C ILE A 316 5.40 -16.69 5.73
N GLU A 317 6.73 -16.65 5.64
CA GLU A 317 7.45 -15.90 4.60
C GLU A 317 7.21 -16.46 3.19
N GLN A 318 7.13 -17.79 3.04
CA GLN A 318 6.81 -18.45 1.77
C GLN A 318 5.44 -18.05 1.20
N GLN A 319 4.51 -17.66 2.05
CA GLN A 319 3.18 -17.20 1.65
C GLN A 319 3.07 -15.65 1.64
N GLY A 320 4.19 -14.94 1.67
CA GLY A 320 4.22 -13.47 1.63
C GLY A 320 3.71 -12.81 2.91
N GLY A 321 3.69 -13.54 4.02
CA GLY A 321 3.40 -12.99 5.35
C GLY A 321 4.62 -12.34 5.99
N THR A 322 4.36 -11.53 7.00
CA THR A 322 5.41 -10.86 7.79
C THR A 322 5.27 -11.21 9.25
N VAL A 323 6.32 -11.76 9.84
CA VAL A 323 6.41 -11.94 11.28
C VAL A 323 6.60 -10.58 11.94
N LEU A 324 5.66 -10.17 12.77
CA LEU A 324 5.70 -8.87 13.46
C LEU A 324 6.50 -8.97 14.76
N LYS A 325 6.15 -9.94 15.59
CA LYS A 325 6.83 -10.19 16.89
C LYS A 325 6.57 -11.60 17.41
N THR A 326 7.40 -11.99 18.35
CA THR A 326 7.18 -13.17 19.21
C THR A 326 6.74 -12.71 20.62
N ILE A 327 5.90 -13.49 21.27
CA ILE A 327 5.39 -13.24 22.62
C ILE A 327 5.55 -14.56 23.40
N GLY A 328 6.70 -14.76 24.05
CA GLY A 328 7.09 -16.07 24.55
C GLY A 328 7.31 -17.03 23.39
N ASP A 329 6.59 -18.14 23.36
CA ASP A 329 6.55 -19.13 22.28
C ASP A 329 5.49 -18.82 21.21
N ALA A 330 4.64 -17.82 21.43
CA ALA A 330 3.64 -17.38 20.47
C ALA A 330 4.25 -16.48 19.37
N VAL A 331 3.70 -16.57 18.16
CA VAL A 331 4.06 -15.69 17.04
C VAL A 331 2.86 -14.89 16.59
N MET A 332 3.07 -13.59 16.39
CA MET A 332 2.14 -12.71 15.69
C MET A 332 2.67 -12.42 14.30
N ALA A 333 1.88 -12.73 13.29
CA ALA A 333 2.18 -12.44 11.89
C ALA A 333 1.02 -11.72 11.20
N SER A 334 1.32 -11.05 10.09
CA SER A 334 0.32 -10.38 9.27
C SER A 334 0.45 -10.76 7.80
N PHE A 335 -0.68 -10.67 7.09
CA PHE A 335 -0.81 -10.99 5.68
C PHE A 335 -1.73 -9.98 4.99
N ILE A 336 -1.48 -9.72 3.72
CA ILE A 336 -2.36 -8.88 2.90
C ILE A 336 -3.65 -9.64 2.55
N SER A 337 -3.55 -10.95 2.32
CA SER A 337 -4.67 -11.82 1.96
C SER A 337 -4.92 -12.88 3.03
N SER A 338 -6.19 -13.18 3.27
CA SER A 338 -6.58 -14.26 4.18
C SER A 338 -6.20 -15.63 3.61
N GLU A 339 -6.25 -15.79 2.30
CA GLU A 339 -5.83 -17.02 1.63
C GLU A 339 -4.35 -17.34 1.91
N ALA A 340 -3.47 -16.33 1.82
CA ALA A 340 -2.06 -16.48 2.16
C ALA A 340 -1.86 -16.89 3.63
N ALA A 341 -2.61 -16.31 4.56
CA ALA A 341 -2.57 -16.66 5.96
C ALA A 341 -3.03 -18.11 6.22
N ILE A 342 -4.11 -18.55 5.57
CA ILE A 342 -4.61 -19.94 5.69
C ILE A 342 -3.58 -20.92 5.09
N LYS A 343 -3.01 -20.62 3.92
CA LYS A 343 -1.95 -21.46 3.31
C LYS A 343 -0.72 -21.57 4.21
N ALA A 344 -0.28 -20.46 4.80
CA ALA A 344 0.83 -20.47 5.74
C ALA A 344 0.53 -21.32 6.98
N ALA A 345 -0.67 -21.24 7.52
CA ALA A 345 -1.11 -22.04 8.65
C ALA A 345 -1.16 -23.54 8.30
N ILE A 346 -1.67 -23.90 7.12
CA ILE A 346 -1.71 -25.28 6.63
C ILE A 346 -0.29 -25.83 6.46
N ASN A 347 0.60 -25.08 5.79
CA ASN A 347 1.99 -25.48 5.60
C ASN A 347 2.68 -25.71 6.94
N ALA A 348 2.50 -24.77 7.89
CA ALA A 348 3.05 -24.91 9.23
C ALA A 348 2.60 -26.21 9.92
N LEU A 349 1.30 -26.56 9.88
CA LEU A 349 0.81 -27.80 10.46
C LEU A 349 1.40 -29.05 9.78
N VAL A 350 1.57 -29.02 8.46
CA VAL A 350 2.22 -30.12 7.71
C VAL A 350 3.69 -30.24 8.12
N ASP A 351 4.43 -29.13 8.16
CA ASP A 351 5.84 -29.12 8.52
C ASP A 351 6.06 -29.59 9.98
N PHE A 352 5.18 -29.19 10.91
CA PHE A 352 5.24 -29.67 12.30
C PHE A 352 4.90 -31.14 12.43
N ARG A 353 3.97 -31.70 11.64
CA ARG A 353 3.74 -33.12 11.58
C ARG A 353 5.02 -33.85 11.19
N ASP A 354 5.71 -33.39 10.15
CA ASP A 354 6.93 -34.01 9.65
C ASP A 354 8.09 -33.85 10.65
N TYR A 355 8.20 -32.69 11.31
CA TYR A 355 9.14 -32.46 12.40
C TYR A 355 8.95 -33.44 13.58
N ASN A 356 7.71 -33.78 13.90
CA ASN A 356 7.37 -34.66 15.02
C ASN A 356 7.55 -36.17 14.75
N GLN A 357 7.65 -36.62 13.48
CA GLN A 357 7.58 -38.04 13.10
C GLN A 357 8.53 -38.96 13.86
N ASN A 358 9.74 -38.51 14.20
CA ASN A 358 10.75 -39.32 14.86
C ASN A 358 11.13 -38.76 16.26
N ARG A 359 10.25 -37.98 16.89
CA ARG A 359 10.50 -37.35 18.18
C ARG A 359 9.66 -38.03 19.29
N PRO A 360 10.22 -38.20 20.49
CA PRO A 360 9.44 -38.58 21.65
C PRO A 360 8.28 -37.63 21.89
N GLU A 361 7.20 -38.10 22.47
CA GLU A 361 5.97 -37.32 22.68
C GLU A 361 6.23 -35.99 23.44
N GLU A 362 7.13 -36.04 24.44
CA GLU A 362 7.53 -34.84 25.23
C GLU A 362 8.31 -33.79 24.45
N GLU A 363 8.85 -34.13 23.26
CA GLU A 363 9.61 -33.25 22.38
C GLU A 363 8.77 -32.77 21.15
N GLN A 364 7.56 -33.30 21.01
CA GLN A 364 6.69 -32.96 19.90
C GLN A 364 6.09 -31.58 20.08
N VAL A 365 6.08 -30.82 19.00
CA VAL A 365 5.47 -29.48 18.93
C VAL A 365 4.04 -29.62 18.40
N LYS A 366 3.08 -29.21 19.21
CA LYS A 366 1.66 -29.13 18.83
C LYS A 366 1.26 -27.66 18.89
N ILE A 367 0.83 -27.12 17.77
CA ILE A 367 0.46 -25.68 17.70
C ILE A 367 -1.04 -25.51 17.53
N LYS A 368 -1.51 -24.36 17.96
CA LYS A 368 -2.85 -23.81 17.74
C LYS A 368 -2.73 -22.48 17.04
N ILE A 369 -3.59 -22.22 16.07
CA ILE A 369 -3.51 -21.05 15.19
C ILE A 369 -4.86 -20.34 15.17
N GLY A 370 -4.84 -19.00 15.30
CA GLY A 370 -6.02 -18.16 15.16
C GLY A 370 -5.81 -17.09 14.08
N ILE A 371 -6.78 -16.92 13.19
CA ILE A 371 -6.71 -15.98 12.08
C ILE A 371 -7.94 -15.09 12.05
N HIS A 372 -7.72 -13.79 11.97
CA HIS A 372 -8.79 -12.79 11.84
C HIS A 372 -8.38 -11.69 10.85
N ARG A 373 -9.35 -11.16 10.12
CA ARG A 373 -9.18 -10.03 9.19
C ARG A 373 -10.01 -8.84 9.62
N GLY A 374 -9.40 -7.67 9.59
CA GLY A 374 -10.10 -6.43 9.92
C GLY A 374 -9.23 -5.20 9.76
N SER A 375 -9.76 -4.06 10.18
CA SER A 375 -9.02 -2.80 10.18
C SER A 375 -8.13 -2.69 11.41
N THR A 376 -6.98 -2.02 11.25
CA THR A 376 -6.02 -1.78 12.33
C THR A 376 -5.33 -0.44 12.13
N VAL A 377 -4.49 -0.06 13.06
CA VAL A 377 -3.58 1.07 12.90
C VAL A 377 -2.13 0.61 12.97
N LEU A 378 -1.33 1.13 12.05
CA LEU A 378 0.11 0.99 12.06
C LEU A 378 0.69 2.05 12.99
N VAL A 379 1.56 1.64 13.90
CA VAL A 379 2.19 2.50 14.89
C VAL A 379 3.69 2.20 14.98
N ASN A 380 4.43 3.14 15.56
CA ASN A 380 5.80 2.89 16.02
C ASN A 380 5.76 2.49 17.49
N LEU A 381 6.15 1.27 17.79
CA LEU A 381 6.31 0.79 19.15
C LEU A 381 7.75 0.30 19.35
N ASN A 382 8.48 0.94 20.25
CA ASN A 382 9.88 0.61 20.54
C ASN A 382 10.79 0.58 19.29
N ASN A 383 10.66 1.59 18.43
CA ASN A 383 11.38 1.70 17.15
C ASN A 383 11.14 0.52 16.18
N ARG A 384 9.94 -0.03 16.21
CA ARG A 384 9.47 -1.05 15.26
C ARG A 384 8.06 -0.75 14.82
N LEU A 385 7.74 -1.09 13.58
CA LEU A 385 6.37 -1.06 13.09
C LEU A 385 5.58 -2.18 13.77
N ASP A 386 4.43 -1.83 14.34
CA ASP A 386 3.52 -2.77 15.00
C ASP A 386 2.07 -2.42 14.66
N TYR A 387 1.19 -3.40 14.78
CA TYR A 387 -0.24 -3.21 14.60
C TYR A 387 -0.97 -3.12 15.92
N PHE A 388 -1.90 -2.19 16.00
CA PHE A 388 -2.67 -1.94 17.21
C PHE A 388 -4.16 -1.79 16.89
N GLY A 389 -5.01 -2.41 17.70
CA GLY A 389 -6.46 -2.29 17.54
C GLY A 389 -7.25 -3.55 17.91
N SER A 390 -8.58 -3.46 17.76
CA SER A 390 -9.50 -4.56 18.03
C SER A 390 -9.23 -5.80 17.20
N THR A 391 -8.80 -5.64 15.94
CA THR A 391 -8.45 -6.74 15.03
C THR A 391 -7.32 -7.62 15.59
N VAL A 392 -6.28 -7.00 16.13
CA VAL A 392 -5.16 -7.72 16.76
C VAL A 392 -5.65 -8.50 17.98
N ASN A 393 -6.46 -7.84 18.82
CA ASN A 393 -7.02 -8.49 20.00
C ASN A 393 -7.97 -9.64 19.64
N LYS A 394 -8.83 -9.48 18.63
CA LYS A 394 -9.75 -10.53 18.19
C LYS A 394 -8.99 -11.74 17.63
N ALA A 395 -7.95 -11.53 16.83
CA ALA A 395 -7.09 -12.62 16.33
C ALA A 395 -6.45 -13.42 17.47
N ALA A 396 -5.89 -12.74 18.48
CA ALA A 396 -5.33 -13.39 19.67
C ALA A 396 -6.37 -14.18 20.48
N ARG A 397 -7.60 -13.67 20.59
CA ARG A 397 -8.69 -14.38 21.30
C ARG A 397 -9.18 -15.60 20.52
N ILE A 398 -9.26 -15.52 19.19
CA ILE A 398 -9.61 -16.65 18.33
C ILE A 398 -8.54 -17.76 18.46
N GLN A 399 -7.24 -17.40 18.48
CA GLN A 399 -6.18 -18.35 18.76
C GLN A 399 -6.33 -19.01 20.13
N GLY A 400 -6.77 -18.25 21.15
CA GLY A 400 -6.96 -18.75 22.50
C GLY A 400 -8.06 -19.82 22.65
N VAL A 401 -9.04 -19.89 21.73
CA VAL A 401 -10.09 -20.92 21.71
C VAL A 401 -9.77 -22.10 20.79
N SER A 402 -8.70 -22.01 20.00
CA SER A 402 -8.24 -23.05 19.11
C SER A 402 -7.67 -24.25 19.88
N GLN A 403 -7.87 -25.45 19.36
CA GLN A 403 -7.29 -26.67 19.90
C GLN A 403 -5.92 -26.97 19.25
N SER A 404 -5.20 -27.97 19.79
CA SER A 404 -3.98 -28.47 19.15
C SER A 404 -4.28 -29.01 17.76
N TRP A 405 -3.41 -28.69 16.79
CA TRP A 405 -3.57 -29.09 15.38
C TRP A 405 -4.79 -28.45 14.70
N GLU A 406 -5.21 -27.31 15.17
CA GLU A 406 -6.39 -26.62 14.67
C GLU A 406 -6.06 -25.22 14.20
N ILE A 407 -6.71 -24.77 13.12
CA ILE A 407 -6.73 -23.39 12.62
C ILE A 407 -8.12 -22.85 12.86
N SER A 408 -8.23 -21.89 13.77
CA SER A 408 -9.49 -21.21 14.05
C SER A 408 -9.56 -19.88 13.25
N LEU A 409 -10.65 -19.73 12.51
CA LEU A 409 -10.91 -18.59 11.62
C LEU A 409 -12.09 -17.77 12.13
N SER A 410 -11.98 -16.46 12.04
CA SER A 410 -13.17 -15.62 12.20
C SER A 410 -14.12 -15.76 11.01
N GLU A 411 -15.38 -15.36 11.20
CA GLU A 411 -16.41 -15.34 10.16
C GLU A 411 -15.94 -14.60 8.90
N GLU A 412 -15.29 -13.43 9.07
CA GLU A 412 -14.82 -12.58 7.98
C GLU A 412 -13.73 -13.28 7.13
N VAL A 413 -12.90 -14.12 7.77
CA VAL A 413 -11.88 -14.91 7.06
C VAL A 413 -12.52 -16.12 6.37
N TYR A 414 -13.41 -16.82 7.06
CA TYR A 414 -14.04 -18.01 6.55
C TYR A 414 -14.88 -17.76 5.29
N HIS A 415 -15.69 -16.71 5.28
CA HIS A 415 -16.57 -16.37 4.15
C HIS A 415 -15.85 -15.65 3.00
N ALA A 416 -14.69 -15.05 3.25
CA ALA A 416 -13.95 -14.33 2.21
C ALA A 416 -13.19 -15.24 1.24
N GLU A 417 -13.00 -16.54 1.56
CA GLU A 417 -12.03 -17.36 0.84
C GLU A 417 -12.61 -18.65 0.26
N MET A 418 -12.48 -18.82 -1.06
CA MET A 418 -12.84 -20.06 -1.77
C MET A 418 -11.96 -21.26 -1.33
N LEU A 419 -10.78 -20.99 -0.76
CA LEU A 419 -9.85 -22.02 -0.31
C LEU A 419 -10.48 -22.96 0.75
N VAL A 420 -11.25 -22.41 1.68
CA VAL A 420 -11.95 -23.20 2.71
C VAL A 420 -12.91 -24.20 2.09
N THR A 421 -13.59 -23.82 1.02
CA THR A 421 -14.47 -24.74 0.27
C THR A 421 -13.69 -25.86 -0.40
N ALA A 422 -12.52 -25.56 -0.97
CA ALA A 422 -11.63 -26.55 -1.57
C ALA A 422 -11.07 -27.52 -0.52
N LEU A 423 -10.71 -27.02 0.67
CA LEU A 423 -10.25 -27.84 1.79
C LEU A 423 -11.33 -28.83 2.28
N LYS A 424 -12.58 -28.34 2.43
CA LYS A 424 -13.73 -29.23 2.74
C LYS A 424 -13.88 -30.35 1.73
N SER A 425 -13.76 -30.03 0.45
CA SER A 425 -13.93 -31.00 -0.65
C SER A 425 -12.81 -32.02 -0.71
N SER A 426 -11.61 -31.74 -0.15
CA SER A 426 -10.48 -32.67 -0.12
C SER A 426 -10.65 -33.84 0.87
N GLY A 427 -11.60 -33.73 1.80
CA GLY A 427 -11.86 -34.74 2.84
C GLY A 427 -10.72 -34.96 3.86
N GLN A 428 -9.70 -34.06 3.83
CA GLN A 428 -8.57 -34.10 4.78
C GLN A 428 -8.76 -33.17 5.97
N TRP A 429 -9.73 -32.25 5.86
CA TRP A 429 -9.99 -31.21 6.85
C TRP A 429 -11.43 -31.31 7.33
N GLU A 430 -11.61 -31.35 8.63
CA GLU A 430 -12.90 -31.19 9.25
C GLU A 430 -13.13 -29.72 9.59
N VAL A 431 -14.29 -29.22 9.21
CA VAL A 431 -14.67 -27.82 9.47
C VAL A 431 -15.84 -27.81 10.43
N THR A 432 -15.63 -27.27 11.62
CA THR A 432 -16.64 -27.14 12.67
C THR A 432 -16.92 -25.67 12.95
N LYS A 433 -18.20 -25.31 13.04
CA LYS A 433 -18.63 -23.97 13.44
C LYS A 433 -18.89 -23.95 14.95
N HIS A 434 -18.37 -22.93 15.64
CA HIS A 434 -18.56 -22.68 17.05
C HIS A 434 -19.13 -21.28 17.28
N GLU A 435 -20.01 -21.14 18.25
CA GLU A 435 -20.38 -19.85 18.84
C GLU A 435 -19.66 -19.69 20.18
N VAL A 436 -18.76 -18.75 20.27
CA VAL A 436 -17.88 -18.55 21.43
C VAL A 436 -17.97 -17.14 22.00
N ASP A 437 -17.82 -17.03 23.31
CA ASP A 437 -17.64 -15.75 23.99
C ASP A 437 -16.15 -15.43 24.04
N LEU A 438 -15.72 -14.40 23.30
CA LEU A 438 -14.34 -13.96 23.30
C LEU A 438 -14.15 -12.86 24.36
N LYS A 439 -13.24 -13.07 25.31
CA LYS A 439 -12.99 -12.14 26.42
C LYS A 439 -12.78 -10.69 25.96
N GLY A 440 -13.65 -9.78 26.38
CA GLY A 440 -13.56 -8.35 26.05
C GLY A 440 -14.09 -7.98 24.67
N ILE A 441 -14.82 -8.88 24.00
CA ILE A 441 -15.56 -8.63 22.77
C ILE A 441 -17.04 -8.84 23.08
N GLU A 442 -17.88 -7.88 22.72
CA GLU A 442 -19.31 -7.93 23.00
C GLU A 442 -20.01 -8.92 22.08
N GLY A 443 -20.89 -9.74 22.66
CA GLY A 443 -21.69 -10.73 21.96
C GLY A 443 -20.94 -11.99 21.55
N LYS A 444 -21.70 -13.04 21.25
CA LYS A 444 -21.17 -14.30 20.74
C LYS A 444 -20.56 -14.11 19.36
N GLN A 445 -19.40 -14.69 19.15
CA GLN A 445 -18.67 -14.64 17.90
C GLN A 445 -18.68 -16.01 17.21
N GLU A 446 -18.92 -16.00 15.90
CA GLU A 446 -18.77 -17.20 15.07
C GLU A 446 -17.30 -17.45 14.78
N VAL A 447 -16.83 -18.63 15.15
CA VAL A 447 -15.47 -19.12 14.87
C VAL A 447 -15.58 -20.45 14.13
N TYR A 448 -14.81 -20.59 13.08
CA TYR A 448 -14.75 -21.78 12.24
C TYR A 448 -13.41 -22.46 12.43
N SER A 449 -13.43 -23.66 12.93
CA SER A 449 -12.25 -24.46 13.20
C SER A 449 -11.97 -25.45 12.06
N LEU A 450 -10.75 -25.41 11.54
CA LEU A 450 -10.22 -26.38 10.58
C LEU A 450 -9.34 -27.36 11.35
N GLY A 451 -9.85 -28.53 11.64
CA GLY A 451 -9.10 -29.61 12.28
C GLY A 451 -8.23 -30.34 11.27
N PHE A 452 -6.95 -30.50 11.58
CA PHE A 452 -5.99 -31.27 10.79
C PHE A 452 -5.85 -32.67 11.41
N TYR A 453 -6.39 -33.68 10.76
CA TYR A 453 -6.25 -35.06 11.18
C TYR A 453 -5.26 -35.78 10.25
N PRO A 454 -3.97 -35.87 10.62
CA PRO A 454 -3.00 -36.62 9.83
C PRO A 454 -3.44 -38.09 9.81
N ARG A 455 -3.65 -38.66 8.61
CA ARG A 455 -3.99 -40.08 8.47
C ARG A 455 -2.85 -40.93 9.08
N GLY A 456 -3.08 -41.56 10.22
CA GLY A 456 -2.13 -42.47 10.85
C GLY A 456 -1.75 -42.19 12.30
N TYR A 457 -2.53 -41.41 13.06
CA TYR A 457 -2.46 -41.33 14.53
C TYR A 457 -3.73 -41.87 15.15
#